data_cbd906d9e4bcb5a04f6048ad9e10504a
#
_entry.id   cbd906d9e4bcb5a04f6048ad9e10504a
#
_cell.length_a   1.000
_cell.length_b   1.000
_cell.length_c   1.000
_cell.angle_alpha   90.00
_cell.angle_beta   90.00
_cell.angle_gamma   90.00
#
_symmetry.space_group_name_H-M   'P 1'
#
loop_
_entity.id
_entity.type
_entity.pdbx_description
1 polymer ?
#
loop_
_entity_poly.entity_id
_entity_poly.type
_entity_poly.pdbx_seq_one_letter_code
_entity_poly.pdbx_strand_id
1 'polypeptide(L)'
;MEDIKFALLIDSDNISADYIKIILDELSKYGTVTYKRIYGDWTRSNSSKWKDVLLANSINPVQQYSYTTGKNATDSAMIIDAMDILYSGHVSGFCLASSDSDFTRLAMRLRESGMYVIGMGERKTPEPFRSACEKFVLLDLLSNVDTSVTKVGKHSAKAEQDALTPLSEIEQALVKIISENGNDGTSMDIGELGSRLSKM
;
A
#
# COMPACT_ATOMS: atom_id res chain seq x y z
N MET A 1 -11.25 5.01 -23.05
CA MET A 1 -10.29 5.48 -22.02
C MET A 1 -8.97 4.80 -22.33
N GLU A 2 -7.90 5.56 -22.50
CA GLU A 2 -6.57 4.94 -22.62
C GLU A 2 -6.24 4.21 -21.33
N ASP A 3 -5.73 2.99 -21.46
CA ASP A 3 -5.33 2.15 -20.32
C ASP A 3 -4.09 2.78 -19.67
N ILE A 4 -4.19 3.22 -18.42
CA ILE A 4 -3.08 3.86 -17.69
C ILE A 4 -2.02 2.79 -17.45
N LYS A 5 -0.79 3.04 -17.90
CA LYS A 5 0.35 2.13 -17.74
C LYS A 5 1.20 2.56 -16.53
N PHE A 6 1.43 1.61 -15.62
CA PHE A 6 2.22 1.85 -14.42
C PHE A 6 3.57 1.15 -14.45
N ALA A 7 4.58 1.82 -13.86
CA ALA A 7 5.80 1.19 -13.39
C ALA A 7 5.69 0.93 -11.87
N LEU A 8 5.76 -0.34 -11.48
CA LEU A 8 5.85 -0.77 -10.09
C LEU A 8 7.32 -0.93 -9.70
N LEU A 9 7.77 -0.12 -8.75
CA LEU A 9 9.12 -0.13 -8.21
C LEU A 9 9.04 -0.45 -6.70
N ILE A 10 9.72 -1.52 -6.28
CA ILE A 10 9.63 -2.08 -4.94
C ILE A 10 11.00 -2.02 -4.26
N ASP A 11 11.02 -1.46 -3.08
CA ASP A 11 12.17 -1.43 -2.19
C ASP A 11 12.13 -2.67 -1.27
N SER A 12 13.02 -3.64 -1.51
CA SER A 12 13.04 -4.90 -0.76
C SER A 12 13.53 -4.76 0.67
N ASP A 13 14.21 -3.67 1.00
CA ASP A 13 14.73 -3.42 2.35
C ASP A 13 13.60 -2.92 3.29
N ASN A 14 12.56 -2.29 2.72
CA ASN A 14 11.45 -1.67 3.47
C ASN A 14 10.08 -2.31 3.24
N ILE A 15 9.96 -3.30 2.33
CA ILE A 15 8.70 -4.00 2.04
C ILE A 15 8.87 -5.51 2.25
N SER A 16 7.88 -6.15 2.89
CA SER A 16 7.85 -7.62 3.01
C SER A 16 7.34 -8.28 1.73
N ALA A 17 7.88 -9.47 1.42
CA ALA A 17 7.39 -10.33 0.34
C ALA A 17 5.89 -10.70 0.50
N ASP A 18 5.39 -10.71 1.73
CA ASP A 18 4.00 -11.03 2.04
C ASP A 18 2.99 -10.01 1.46
N TYR A 19 3.45 -8.78 1.18
CA TYR A 19 2.61 -7.73 0.62
C TYR A 19 2.48 -7.77 -0.91
N ILE A 20 3.27 -8.59 -1.61
CA ILE A 20 3.32 -8.53 -3.09
C ILE A 20 1.97 -8.78 -3.73
N LYS A 21 1.22 -9.78 -3.25
CA LYS A 21 -0.12 -10.04 -3.76
C LYS A 21 -1.04 -8.83 -3.57
N ILE A 22 -1.03 -8.23 -2.38
CA ILE A 22 -1.85 -7.06 -2.04
C ILE A 22 -1.47 -5.86 -2.93
N ILE A 23 -0.17 -5.63 -3.15
CA ILE A 23 0.34 -4.56 -4.01
C ILE A 23 -0.17 -4.72 -5.44
N LEU A 24 -0.06 -5.94 -6.01
CA LEU A 24 -0.48 -6.21 -7.38
C LEU A 24 -2.00 -6.13 -7.54
N ASP A 25 -2.76 -6.70 -6.59
CA ASP A 25 -4.22 -6.67 -6.58
C ASP A 25 -4.75 -5.23 -6.44
N GLU A 26 -4.13 -4.42 -5.57
CA GLU A 26 -4.50 -3.02 -5.41
C GLU A 26 -4.15 -2.20 -6.65
N LEU A 27 -2.92 -2.36 -7.19
CA LEU A 27 -2.47 -1.59 -8.34
C LEU A 27 -3.27 -1.92 -9.61
N SER A 28 -3.76 -3.15 -9.77
CA SER A 28 -4.60 -3.56 -10.90
C SER A 28 -5.91 -2.77 -11.03
N LYS A 29 -6.38 -2.14 -9.95
CA LYS A 29 -7.57 -1.27 -9.95
C LYS A 29 -7.36 0.06 -10.67
N TYR A 30 -6.11 0.46 -10.87
CA TYR A 30 -5.74 1.77 -11.45
C TYR A 30 -5.29 1.68 -12.90
N GLY A 31 -4.81 0.52 -13.35
CA GLY A 31 -4.35 0.32 -14.72
C GLY A 31 -3.44 -0.90 -14.89
N THR A 32 -2.79 -0.98 -16.05
CA THR A 32 -1.91 -2.08 -16.40
C THR A 32 -0.49 -1.84 -15.91
N VAL A 33 0.12 -2.84 -15.23
CA VAL A 33 1.50 -2.77 -14.74
C VAL A 33 2.45 -3.30 -15.81
N THR A 34 3.20 -2.40 -16.47
CA THR A 34 4.14 -2.74 -17.56
C THR A 34 5.56 -3.00 -17.06
N TYR A 35 6.00 -2.27 -16.04
CA TYR A 35 7.28 -2.51 -15.37
C TYR A 35 7.00 -3.04 -13.96
N LYS A 36 7.63 -4.16 -13.61
CA LYS A 36 7.62 -4.71 -12.24
C LYS A 36 9.05 -4.95 -11.84
N ARG A 37 9.63 -4.08 -11.03
CA ARG A 37 11.02 -4.15 -10.58
C ARG A 37 11.12 -4.09 -9.07
N ILE A 38 12.05 -4.85 -8.52
CA ILE A 38 12.37 -4.83 -7.10
C ILE A 38 13.88 -4.65 -6.94
N TYR A 39 14.26 -3.78 -6.03
CA TYR A 39 15.62 -3.35 -5.80
C TYR A 39 16.11 -3.90 -4.46
N GLY A 40 17.31 -4.46 -4.44
CA GLY A 40 17.90 -5.01 -3.22
C GLY A 40 19.24 -5.68 -3.42
N ASP A 41 19.86 -6.07 -2.32
CA ASP A 41 21.06 -6.89 -2.32
C ASP A 41 20.69 -8.38 -2.19
N TRP A 42 20.58 -9.06 -3.33
CA TRP A 42 20.15 -10.45 -3.43
C TRP A 42 21.22 -11.45 -2.97
N THR A 43 22.39 -10.98 -2.56
CA THR A 43 23.45 -11.82 -1.96
C THR A 43 23.25 -12.09 -0.49
N ARG A 44 22.33 -11.33 0.16
CA ARG A 44 22.02 -11.48 1.58
C ARG A 44 21.08 -12.66 1.85
N SER A 45 21.19 -13.25 3.04
CA SER A 45 20.42 -14.45 3.44
C SER A 45 18.90 -14.27 3.45
N ASN A 46 18.40 -13.04 3.58
CA ASN A 46 16.97 -12.75 3.60
C ASN A 46 16.29 -12.78 2.22
N SER A 47 17.07 -12.92 1.14
CA SER A 47 16.54 -12.93 -0.23
C SER A 47 15.78 -14.22 -0.60
N SER A 48 15.92 -15.29 0.17
CA SER A 48 15.29 -16.59 -0.15
C SER A 48 13.75 -16.52 -0.21
N LYS A 49 13.11 -15.75 0.67
CA LYS A 49 11.66 -15.56 0.66
C LYS A 49 11.14 -14.87 -0.60
N TRP A 50 11.97 -14.02 -1.21
CA TRP A 50 11.61 -13.29 -2.42
C TRP A 50 11.63 -14.16 -3.67
N LYS A 51 12.49 -15.17 -3.75
CA LYS A 51 12.74 -15.93 -4.98
C LYS A 51 11.46 -16.50 -5.59
N ASP A 52 10.67 -17.21 -4.82
CA ASP A 52 9.44 -17.86 -5.30
C ASP A 52 8.37 -16.82 -5.64
N VAL A 53 8.27 -15.76 -4.84
CA VAL A 53 7.32 -14.66 -5.05
C VAL A 53 7.64 -13.88 -6.34
N LEU A 54 8.92 -13.62 -6.62
CA LEU A 54 9.36 -12.90 -7.81
C LEU A 54 9.04 -13.69 -9.08
N LEU A 55 9.34 -14.99 -9.08
CA LEU A 55 9.06 -15.88 -10.21
C LEU A 55 7.56 -15.99 -10.48
N ALA A 56 6.75 -16.21 -9.42
CA ALA A 56 5.31 -16.37 -9.55
C ALA A 56 4.60 -15.11 -10.08
N ASN A 57 5.16 -13.91 -9.84
CA ASN A 57 4.54 -12.63 -10.19
C ASN A 57 5.23 -11.90 -11.35
N SER A 58 6.24 -12.52 -11.98
CA SER A 58 7.04 -11.91 -13.07
C SER A 58 7.64 -10.56 -12.67
N ILE A 59 8.21 -10.48 -11.45
CA ILE A 59 8.89 -9.30 -10.93
C ILE A 59 10.38 -9.43 -11.23
N ASN A 60 10.98 -8.41 -11.84
CA ASN A 60 12.38 -8.40 -12.22
C ASN A 60 13.25 -7.89 -11.05
N PRO A 61 14.12 -8.73 -10.45
CA PRO A 61 15.04 -8.30 -9.41
C PRO A 61 16.19 -7.49 -10.00
N VAL A 62 16.42 -6.30 -9.44
CA VAL A 62 17.57 -5.45 -9.76
C VAL A 62 18.59 -5.59 -8.62
N GLN A 63 19.76 -6.11 -8.94
CA GLN A 63 20.84 -6.28 -7.96
C GLN A 63 21.55 -4.96 -7.70
N GLN A 64 21.67 -4.62 -6.43
CA GLN A 64 22.51 -3.53 -5.97
C GLN A 64 23.42 -4.00 -4.83
N TYR A 65 24.73 -4.03 -5.07
CA TYR A 65 25.69 -4.37 -4.03
C TYR A 65 25.88 -3.21 -3.05
N SER A 66 25.78 -3.49 -1.77
CA SER A 66 26.12 -2.54 -0.73
C SER A 66 27.62 -2.57 -0.43
N TYR A 67 28.39 -1.71 -1.08
CA TYR A 67 29.85 -1.60 -0.86
C TYR A 67 30.21 -1.06 0.53
N THR A 68 29.28 -0.38 1.18
CA THR A 68 29.46 0.20 2.52
C THR A 68 28.17 0.02 3.32
N THR A 69 28.28 -0.55 4.51
CA THR A 69 27.14 -0.75 5.40
C THR A 69 26.49 0.61 5.77
N GLY A 70 25.16 0.68 5.66
CA GLY A 70 24.39 1.88 6.08
C GLY A 70 24.35 3.02 5.05
N LYS A 71 24.65 2.75 3.77
CA LYS A 71 24.44 3.71 2.68
C LYS A 71 23.25 3.28 1.80
N ASN A 72 22.49 4.26 1.31
CA ASN A 72 21.27 4.13 0.51
C ASN A 72 21.59 3.74 -0.95
N ALA A 73 22.36 2.66 -1.16
CA ALA A 73 22.77 2.23 -2.49
C ALA A 73 21.58 1.69 -3.30
N THR A 74 20.69 0.95 -2.62
CA THR A 74 19.45 0.41 -3.19
C THR A 74 18.51 1.53 -3.62
N ASP A 75 18.34 2.56 -2.78
CA ASP A 75 17.48 3.72 -3.05
C ASP A 75 17.97 4.50 -4.27
N SER A 76 19.30 4.71 -4.36
CA SER A 76 19.91 5.39 -5.51
C SER A 76 19.65 4.64 -6.82
N ALA A 77 19.75 3.30 -6.82
CA ALA A 77 19.46 2.48 -8.00
C ALA A 77 17.99 2.60 -8.41
N MET A 78 17.05 2.55 -7.44
CA MET A 78 15.62 2.72 -7.70
C MET A 78 15.30 4.11 -8.25
N ILE A 79 15.92 5.17 -7.70
CA ILE A 79 15.73 6.55 -8.16
C ILE A 79 16.22 6.72 -9.61
N ILE A 80 17.43 6.23 -9.94
CA ILE A 80 17.99 6.34 -11.28
C ILE A 80 17.08 5.61 -12.29
N ASP A 81 16.70 4.38 -11.99
CA ASP A 81 15.85 3.57 -12.86
C ASP A 81 14.43 4.18 -13.02
N ALA A 82 13.87 4.78 -11.97
CA ALA A 82 12.61 5.52 -12.07
C ALA A 82 12.71 6.69 -13.05
N MET A 83 13.82 7.42 -13.03
CA MET A 83 14.06 8.54 -13.96
C MET A 83 14.25 8.04 -15.39
N ASP A 84 14.96 6.93 -15.61
CA ASP A 84 15.11 6.31 -16.92
C ASP A 84 13.76 5.86 -17.50
N ILE A 85 12.93 5.24 -16.68
CA ILE A 85 11.55 4.86 -17.05
C ILE A 85 10.70 6.09 -17.36
N LEU A 86 10.78 7.16 -16.57
CA LEU A 86 10.08 8.41 -16.82
C LEU A 86 10.42 8.97 -18.21
N TYR A 87 11.71 9.07 -18.51
CA TYR A 87 12.18 9.63 -19.79
C TYR A 87 11.95 8.71 -20.99
N SER A 88 11.68 7.41 -20.76
CA SER A 88 11.26 6.50 -21.85
C SER A 88 9.88 6.86 -22.43
N GLY A 89 9.03 7.53 -21.67
CA GLY A 89 7.67 7.93 -22.07
C GLY A 89 6.68 6.76 -22.21
N HIS A 90 7.02 5.56 -21.70
CA HIS A 90 6.21 4.36 -21.89
C HIS A 90 5.14 4.14 -20.78
N VAL A 91 5.15 4.96 -19.73
CA VAL A 91 4.21 4.87 -18.61
C VAL A 91 3.55 6.21 -18.34
N SER A 92 2.38 6.15 -17.74
CA SER A 92 1.60 7.32 -17.31
C SER A 92 1.56 7.44 -15.79
N GLY A 93 2.07 6.45 -15.06
CA GLY A 93 2.09 6.45 -13.61
C GLY A 93 3.17 5.55 -13.02
N PHE A 94 3.44 5.80 -11.73
CA PHE A 94 4.39 5.05 -10.92
C PHE A 94 3.74 4.56 -9.64
N CYS A 95 4.04 3.35 -9.25
CA CYS A 95 3.79 2.84 -7.92
C CYS A 95 5.13 2.67 -7.18
N LEU A 96 5.31 3.41 -6.10
CA LEU A 96 6.50 3.35 -5.25
C LEU A 96 6.13 2.56 -3.98
N ALA A 97 6.59 1.31 -3.89
CA ALA A 97 6.37 0.46 -2.75
C ALA A 97 7.56 0.54 -1.80
N SER A 98 7.46 1.40 -0.80
CA SER A 98 8.44 1.61 0.28
C SER A 98 7.81 2.33 1.46
N SER A 99 8.43 2.20 2.64
CA SER A 99 8.10 2.98 3.83
C SER A 99 9.20 4.02 4.16
N ASP A 100 10.14 4.26 3.23
CA ASP A 100 11.24 5.18 3.43
C ASP A 100 10.90 6.60 2.92
N SER A 101 11.22 7.61 3.74
CA SER A 101 11.07 9.03 3.41
C SER A 101 12.03 9.54 2.34
N ASP A 102 13.11 8.82 2.06
CA ASP A 102 14.11 9.22 1.07
C ASP A 102 13.53 9.26 -0.34
N PHE A 103 12.45 8.51 -0.58
CA PHE A 103 11.69 8.55 -1.84
C PHE A 103 10.75 9.75 -1.99
N THR A 104 10.63 10.62 -0.96
CA THR A 104 9.78 11.83 -1.02
C THR A 104 10.10 12.70 -2.23
N ARG A 105 11.40 12.98 -2.45
CA ARG A 105 11.83 13.82 -3.59
C ARG A 105 11.58 13.16 -4.94
N LEU A 106 11.71 11.84 -5.02
CA LEU A 106 11.36 11.10 -6.22
C LEU A 106 9.87 11.22 -6.53
N ALA A 107 8.99 10.99 -5.55
CA ALA A 107 7.54 11.10 -5.72
C ALA A 107 7.14 12.51 -6.21
N MET A 108 7.69 13.56 -5.59
CA MET A 108 7.47 14.95 -6.02
C MET A 108 7.92 15.18 -7.47
N ARG A 109 9.13 14.70 -7.83
CA ARG A 109 9.68 14.89 -9.18
C ARG A 109 8.87 14.19 -10.26
N LEU A 110 8.38 12.98 -9.98
CA LEU A 110 7.50 12.23 -10.89
C LEU A 110 6.17 12.98 -11.10
N ARG A 111 5.56 13.51 -10.03
CA ARG A 111 4.33 14.31 -10.11
C ARG A 111 4.53 15.62 -10.87
N GLU A 112 5.65 16.32 -10.65
CA GLU A 112 6.04 17.52 -11.43
C GLU A 112 6.12 17.23 -12.94
N SER A 113 6.43 15.98 -13.31
CA SER A 113 6.47 15.52 -14.70
C SER A 113 5.10 15.03 -15.22
N GLY A 114 4.03 15.23 -14.46
CA GLY A 114 2.67 14.85 -14.85
C GLY A 114 2.34 13.37 -14.65
N MET A 115 3.18 12.61 -13.93
CA MET A 115 2.92 11.20 -13.65
C MET A 115 1.91 11.05 -12.50
N TYR A 116 1.04 10.05 -12.60
CA TYR A 116 0.20 9.63 -11.48
C TYR A 116 1.02 8.78 -10.52
N VAL A 117 1.22 9.24 -9.28
CA VAL A 117 2.10 8.55 -8.30
C VAL A 117 1.29 7.94 -7.18
N ILE A 118 1.35 6.61 -7.07
CA ILE A 118 0.78 5.84 -5.97
C ILE A 118 1.93 5.42 -5.04
N GLY A 119 1.87 5.80 -3.76
CA GLY A 119 2.74 5.25 -2.72
C GLY A 119 2.07 4.04 -2.07
N MET A 120 2.82 2.99 -1.77
CA MET A 120 2.36 1.85 -1.01
C MET A 120 3.37 1.52 0.08
N GLY A 121 2.95 1.54 1.34
CA GLY A 121 3.84 1.30 2.48
C GLY A 121 3.07 0.97 3.75
N GLU A 122 3.79 0.81 4.84
CA GLU A 122 3.21 0.54 6.15
C GLU A 122 2.78 1.83 6.86
N ARG A 123 1.97 1.69 7.92
CA ARG A 123 1.48 2.82 8.75
C ARG A 123 2.62 3.69 9.32
N LYS A 124 3.80 3.09 9.56
CA LYS A 124 5.00 3.80 10.04
C LYS A 124 5.60 4.78 9.02
N THR A 125 5.16 4.73 7.74
CA THR A 125 5.69 5.60 6.68
C THR A 125 5.51 7.08 7.04
N PRO A 126 6.59 7.89 6.99
CA PRO A 126 6.53 9.30 7.34
C PRO A 126 5.57 10.11 6.46
N GLU A 127 4.88 11.06 7.09
CA GLU A 127 3.89 11.91 6.42
C GLU A 127 4.42 12.64 5.18
N PRO A 128 5.67 13.16 5.13
CA PRO A 128 6.19 13.82 3.93
C PRO A 128 6.15 12.93 2.68
N PHE A 129 6.48 11.63 2.80
CA PHE A 129 6.42 10.72 1.66
C PHE A 129 4.97 10.40 1.28
N ARG A 130 4.10 10.21 2.27
CA ARG A 130 2.68 9.94 2.03
C ARG A 130 2.02 11.09 1.28
N SER A 131 2.25 12.33 1.71
CA SER A 131 1.71 13.56 1.10
C SER A 131 2.34 13.89 -0.26
N ALA A 132 3.55 13.41 -0.54
CA ALA A 132 4.20 13.58 -1.84
C ALA A 132 3.55 12.75 -2.95
N CYS A 133 2.83 11.67 -2.59
CA CYS A 133 2.10 10.82 -3.55
C CYS A 133 0.72 11.41 -3.87
N GLU A 134 0.18 11.12 -5.07
CA GLU A 134 -1.22 11.44 -5.40
C GLU A 134 -2.17 10.61 -4.55
N LYS A 135 -1.81 9.35 -4.32
CA LYS A 135 -2.51 8.43 -3.44
C LYS A 135 -1.51 7.62 -2.64
N PHE A 136 -1.82 7.35 -1.37
CA PHE A 136 -1.03 6.45 -0.54
C PHE A 136 -1.89 5.31 0.02
N VAL A 137 -1.40 4.08 -0.10
CA VAL A 137 -2.07 2.85 0.34
C VAL A 137 -1.31 2.23 1.51
N LEU A 138 -2.01 1.97 2.61
CA LEU A 138 -1.44 1.35 3.81
C LEU A 138 -1.56 -0.18 3.73
N LEU A 139 -0.45 -0.85 3.48
CA LEU A 139 -0.39 -2.29 3.22
C LEU A 139 -0.73 -3.13 4.46
N ASP A 140 -0.32 -2.68 5.63
CA ASP A 140 -0.60 -3.35 6.91
C ASP A 140 -2.09 -3.34 7.28
N LEU A 141 -2.87 -2.37 6.81
CA LEU A 141 -4.32 -2.37 6.99
C LEU A 141 -5.00 -3.40 6.07
N LEU A 142 -4.56 -3.49 4.81
CA LEU A 142 -5.14 -4.42 3.85
C LEU A 142 -4.82 -5.88 4.19
N SER A 143 -3.62 -6.18 4.70
CA SER A 143 -3.23 -7.54 5.11
C SER A 143 -4.08 -8.09 6.27
N ASN A 144 -4.55 -7.23 7.16
CA ASN A 144 -5.40 -7.63 8.29
C ASN A 144 -6.84 -7.98 7.85
N VAL A 145 -7.32 -7.43 6.74
CA VAL A 145 -8.66 -7.73 6.19
C VAL A 145 -8.69 -9.12 5.57
N ASP A 146 -7.65 -9.53 4.83
CA ASP A 146 -7.58 -10.87 4.21
C ASP A 146 -7.45 -12.00 5.25
N THR A 147 -6.83 -11.75 6.40
CA THR A 147 -6.71 -12.74 7.47
C THR A 147 -8.00 -12.94 8.28
N SER A 148 -8.93 -12.00 8.27
CA SER A 148 -10.21 -12.10 8.97
C SER A 148 -11.25 -12.93 8.20
N VAL A 149 -11.14 -13.06 6.88
CA VAL A 149 -12.06 -13.85 6.04
C VAL A 149 -11.71 -15.36 6.05
N THR A 150 -10.48 -15.74 6.39
CA THR A 150 -10.02 -17.15 6.36
C THR A 150 -10.05 -17.86 7.71
N LYS A 151 -10.45 -17.21 8.81
CA LYS A 151 -10.52 -17.83 10.14
C LYS A 151 -11.95 -17.95 10.69
N VAL A 152 -12.83 -18.62 9.95
CA VAL A 152 -13.98 -19.29 10.55
C VAL A 152 -13.60 -20.75 10.73
N GLY A 153 -13.01 -21.10 11.87
CA GLY A 153 -12.75 -22.48 12.24
C GLY A 153 -11.65 -22.69 13.26
N LYS A 154 -12.03 -22.74 14.55
CA LYS A 154 -11.40 -23.34 15.75
C LYS A 154 -10.71 -22.41 16.75
N HIS A 155 -11.44 -22.20 17.85
CA HIS A 155 -11.09 -22.02 19.28
C HIS A 155 -9.61 -21.87 19.68
N SER A 156 -9.20 -20.88 20.43
CA SER A 156 -9.51 -20.52 21.84
C SER A 156 -8.63 -19.37 22.35
N ALA A 157 -9.27 -18.46 23.07
CA ALA A 157 -8.92 -17.67 24.23
C ALA A 157 -7.57 -16.94 24.41
N LYS A 158 -7.72 -15.65 24.69
CA LYS A 158 -6.90 -14.71 25.47
C LYS A 158 -5.73 -13.99 24.78
N ALA A 159 -6.01 -12.76 24.39
CA ALA A 159 -5.30 -11.55 24.84
C ALA A 159 -6.11 -10.30 24.40
N GLU A 160 -6.34 -9.41 25.31
CA GLU A 160 -7.16 -8.20 25.24
C GLU A 160 -6.48 -7.08 24.43
N GLN A 161 -7.38 -6.31 23.75
CA GLN A 161 -7.38 -4.85 23.56
C GLN A 161 -6.52 -4.29 22.41
N ASP A 162 -7.13 -4.19 21.26
CA ASP A 162 -7.67 -3.07 20.47
C ASP A 162 -8.50 -3.64 19.31
N ALA A 163 -9.67 -4.18 19.62
CA ALA A 163 -10.58 -4.72 18.63
C ALA A 163 -11.36 -3.56 18.00
N LEU A 164 -11.03 -3.21 16.76
CA LEU A 164 -11.93 -2.45 15.89
C LEU A 164 -13.28 -3.19 15.88
N THR A 165 -14.34 -2.49 16.24
CA THR A 165 -15.71 -2.99 16.23
C THR A 165 -16.03 -3.66 14.89
N PRO A 166 -16.55 -4.89 14.84
CA PRO A 166 -16.87 -5.58 13.59
C PRO A 166 -17.83 -4.74 12.74
N LEU A 167 -17.60 -4.73 11.43
CA LEU A 167 -18.39 -3.92 10.48
C LEU A 167 -19.90 -4.20 10.61
N SER A 168 -20.27 -5.45 10.92
CA SER A 168 -21.64 -5.87 11.15
C SER A 168 -22.28 -5.24 12.38
N GLU A 169 -21.52 -4.99 13.44
CA GLU A 169 -22.02 -4.29 14.65
C GLU A 169 -22.18 -2.80 14.37
N ILE A 170 -21.26 -2.21 13.60
CA ILE A 170 -21.37 -0.81 13.17
C ILE A 170 -22.61 -0.63 12.28
N GLU A 171 -22.83 -1.54 11.33
CA GLU A 171 -24.00 -1.50 10.44
C GLU A 171 -25.31 -1.63 11.21
N GLN A 172 -25.40 -2.56 12.16
CA GLN A 172 -26.56 -2.72 13.02
C GLN A 172 -26.80 -1.50 13.91
N ALA A 173 -25.75 -0.91 14.48
CA ALA A 173 -25.83 0.31 15.27
C ALA A 173 -26.34 1.50 14.43
N LEU A 174 -25.83 1.63 13.20
CA LEU A 174 -26.27 2.67 12.26
C LEU A 174 -27.74 2.53 11.90
N VAL A 175 -28.19 1.33 11.52
CA VAL A 175 -29.60 1.04 11.19
C VAL A 175 -30.49 1.34 12.38
N LYS A 176 -30.10 0.94 13.60
CA LYS A 176 -30.85 1.21 14.82
C LYS A 176 -30.96 2.70 15.10
N ILE A 177 -29.87 3.47 15.05
CA ILE A 177 -29.86 4.90 15.29
C ILE A 177 -30.76 5.64 14.27
N ILE A 178 -30.67 5.27 13.00
CA ILE A 178 -31.48 5.89 11.93
C ILE A 178 -32.95 5.56 12.09
N SER A 179 -33.32 4.31 12.44
CA SER A 179 -34.70 3.89 12.61
C SER A 179 -35.37 4.50 13.85
N GLU A 180 -34.62 4.72 14.93
CA GLU A 180 -35.15 5.27 16.18
C GLU A 180 -35.19 6.80 16.20
N ASN A 181 -34.36 7.48 15.41
CA ASN A 181 -34.14 8.94 15.53
C ASN A 181 -34.16 9.69 14.20
N GLY A 182 -34.32 9.02 13.06
CA GLY A 182 -34.41 9.68 11.76
C GLY A 182 -35.73 10.42 11.57
N ASN A 183 -35.74 11.52 10.83
CA ASN A 183 -36.96 12.14 10.34
C ASN A 183 -37.65 11.14 9.38
N ASP A 184 -38.89 10.76 9.73
CA ASP A 184 -39.65 9.70 9.05
C ASP A 184 -39.06 8.27 9.17
N GLY A 185 -38.09 8.04 10.08
CA GLY A 185 -37.48 6.72 10.31
C GLY A 185 -36.57 6.21 9.18
N THR A 186 -36.27 7.04 8.17
CA THR A 186 -35.51 6.61 6.97
C THR A 186 -34.22 7.39 6.71
N SER A 187 -34.07 8.58 7.31
CA SER A 187 -32.87 9.42 7.09
C SER A 187 -32.51 10.23 8.33
N MET A 188 -31.21 10.52 8.47
CA MET A 188 -30.66 11.35 9.56
C MET A 188 -29.49 12.18 9.01
N ASP A 189 -29.26 13.37 9.59
CA ASP A 189 -28.10 14.20 9.29
C ASP A 189 -26.80 13.52 9.71
N ILE A 190 -25.76 13.58 8.85
CA ILE A 190 -24.47 12.90 9.06
C ILE A 190 -23.75 13.40 10.31
N GLY A 191 -23.85 14.70 10.64
CA GLY A 191 -23.24 15.29 11.82
C GLY A 191 -23.88 14.79 13.10
N GLU A 192 -25.21 14.66 13.11
CA GLU A 192 -25.97 14.11 14.24
C GLU A 192 -25.70 12.62 14.43
N LEU A 193 -25.60 11.86 13.34
CA LEU A 193 -25.23 10.43 13.35
C LEU A 193 -23.85 10.22 13.98
N GLY A 194 -22.84 11.00 13.57
CA GLY A 194 -21.48 10.95 14.13
C GLY A 194 -21.44 11.27 15.62
N SER A 195 -22.20 12.27 16.07
CA SER A 195 -22.28 12.65 17.47
C SER A 195 -22.91 11.57 18.37
N ARG A 196 -23.84 10.78 17.85
CA ARG A 196 -24.51 9.69 18.59
C ARG A 196 -23.65 8.41 18.63
N LEU A 197 -22.95 8.10 17.54
CA LEU A 197 -21.99 6.98 17.51
C LEU A 197 -20.82 7.16 18.49
N SER A 198 -20.38 8.40 18.73
CA SER A 198 -19.29 8.70 19.68
C SER A 198 -19.71 8.56 21.15
N LYS A 199 -21.00 8.38 21.46
CA LYS A 199 -21.54 8.25 22.80
C LYS A 199 -21.95 6.81 23.18
N MET A 200 -21.82 5.88 22.22
CA MET A 200 -22.01 4.44 22.45
C MET A 200 -20.66 3.77 22.71
#